data_0af8d95e93efe359de10779223e39897
#
_entry.id   0af8d95e93efe359de10779223e39897
#
_cell.length_a   1.000
_cell.length_b   1.000
_cell.length_c   1.000
_cell.angle_alpha   90.00
_cell.angle_beta   90.00
_cell.angle_gamma   90.00
#
_symmetry.space_group_name_H-M   'P 1'
#
loop_
_entity.id
_entity.type
_entity.pdbx_description
1 polymer ?
#
loop_
_entity_poly.entity_id
_entity_poly.type
_entity_poly.pdbx_seq_one_letter_code
_entity_poly.pdbx_strand_id
1 'polypeptide(L)'
;KHKNLVVHPGNGEKTETLAAGLLYHFKESLSSINGPLRPGIVHRLDKDTPGLMLVAKNDQAHRHLAKQLESHSLARTYRALVWGNPRDWEGTIDAPVGRDVRNRLKQAVTKSGKQARTHFKALEFFTFASLLEYQLETGRTHQIRVHSRYMGNPVFGDPLYEGRNACLTRVPPLLREIAETALNMTSSQLLQAVKIRFIHPRTEQEMEFEIPVEEEFAQVLEYLSSKVKSDAPDFSMEAFHAFEADMRFEDESDFYEIEEDEYEAPVRKERMTRAERLAKKKERLAKKKEIELERKKREAEKRGENPDSVVAPGYEPTIDPNLV
;
A
#
# COMPACT_ATOMS: atom_id res chain seq x y z
N LYS A 1 0.50 -13.09 -16.50
CA LYS A 1 1.33 -13.39 -15.33
C LYS A 1 0.43 -13.89 -14.19
N HIS A 2 0.79 -14.98 -13.55
CA HIS A 2 0.10 -15.47 -12.36
C HIS A 2 0.56 -14.74 -11.09
N LYS A 3 -0.25 -14.83 -10.05
CA LYS A 3 0.08 -14.42 -8.69
C LYS A 3 1.34 -15.17 -8.19
N ASN A 4 2.05 -14.64 -7.22
CA ASN A 4 3.31 -15.18 -6.65
C ASN A 4 4.52 -15.24 -7.60
N LEU A 5 4.42 -14.80 -8.85
CA LEU A 5 5.51 -14.81 -9.81
C LEU A 5 6.19 -13.44 -9.89
N VAL A 6 7.48 -13.38 -9.59
CA VAL A 6 8.31 -12.18 -9.79
C VAL A 6 8.59 -11.98 -11.27
N VAL A 7 8.54 -10.74 -11.77
CA VAL A 7 8.73 -10.45 -13.20
C VAL A 7 10.19 -10.66 -13.64
N HIS A 8 11.15 -10.20 -12.88
CA HIS A 8 12.58 -10.30 -13.20
C HIS A 8 13.42 -10.42 -11.93
N PRO A 9 14.65 -10.96 -12.00
CA PRO A 9 15.53 -11.08 -10.84
C PRO A 9 15.69 -9.79 -10.07
N GLY A 10 15.72 -9.89 -8.73
CA GLY A 10 15.85 -8.76 -7.80
C GLY A 10 16.31 -9.23 -6.42
N ASN A 11 16.21 -8.36 -5.43
CA ASN A 11 16.53 -8.72 -4.06
C ASN A 11 15.55 -9.81 -3.56
N GLY A 12 16.06 -11.01 -3.32
CA GLY A 12 15.32 -12.13 -2.74
C GLY A 12 14.87 -13.21 -3.75
N GLU A 13 14.73 -12.91 -5.05
CA GLU A 13 14.37 -13.89 -6.07
C GLU A 13 15.33 -13.77 -7.25
N LYS A 14 16.01 -14.86 -7.61
CA LYS A 14 17.03 -14.87 -8.66
C LYS A 14 16.70 -15.80 -9.83
N THR A 15 15.96 -16.86 -9.61
CA THR A 15 15.79 -17.96 -10.57
C THR A 15 14.35 -18.15 -11.04
N GLU A 16 13.37 -18.17 -10.14
CA GLU A 16 11.96 -18.42 -10.47
C GLU A 16 11.24 -17.13 -10.86
N THR A 17 11.54 -16.61 -12.04
CA THR A 17 10.98 -15.36 -12.53
C THR A 17 10.30 -15.53 -13.89
N LEU A 18 9.36 -14.62 -14.21
CA LEU A 18 8.75 -14.56 -15.54
C LEU A 18 9.84 -14.42 -16.63
N ALA A 19 10.87 -13.61 -16.38
CA ALA A 19 11.99 -13.44 -17.28
C ALA A 19 12.71 -14.76 -17.60
N ALA A 20 12.94 -15.61 -16.61
CA ALA A 20 13.55 -16.93 -16.81
C ALA A 20 12.63 -17.84 -17.64
N GLY A 21 11.33 -17.86 -17.35
CA GLY A 21 10.35 -18.62 -18.15
C GLY A 21 10.27 -18.12 -19.60
N LEU A 22 10.30 -16.81 -19.81
CA LEU A 22 10.31 -16.21 -21.16
C LEU A 22 11.57 -16.60 -21.93
N LEU A 23 12.76 -16.56 -21.32
CA LEU A 23 14.01 -17.00 -21.92
C LEU A 23 13.97 -18.48 -22.30
N TYR A 24 13.48 -19.33 -21.42
CA TYR A 24 13.33 -20.75 -21.70
C TYR A 24 12.42 -21.03 -22.92
N HIS A 25 11.30 -20.31 -22.99
CA HIS A 25 10.26 -20.56 -24.00
C HIS A 25 10.58 -19.91 -25.34
N PHE A 26 11.11 -18.68 -25.35
CA PHE A 26 11.36 -17.89 -26.56
C PHE A 26 12.83 -17.85 -27.00
N LYS A 27 13.75 -18.34 -26.15
CA LYS A 27 15.20 -18.36 -26.43
C LYS A 27 15.69 -16.97 -26.90
N GLU A 28 16.30 -16.89 -28.09
CA GLU A 28 16.85 -15.67 -28.66
C GLU A 28 15.81 -14.73 -29.29
N SER A 29 14.53 -15.14 -29.36
CA SER A 29 13.45 -14.36 -29.96
C SER A 29 12.85 -13.34 -28.97
N LEU A 30 13.67 -12.67 -28.16
CA LEU A 30 13.24 -11.62 -27.25
C LEU A 30 14.13 -10.39 -27.41
N SER A 31 13.54 -9.20 -27.20
CA SER A 31 14.33 -7.98 -27.17
C SER A 31 15.36 -8.00 -26.04
N SER A 32 16.58 -7.57 -26.35
CA SER A 32 17.71 -7.49 -25.42
C SER A 32 17.97 -6.07 -24.85
N ILE A 33 17.16 -5.08 -25.23
CA ILE A 33 17.37 -3.65 -24.86
C ILE A 33 17.56 -3.45 -23.37
N ASN A 34 16.78 -4.13 -22.52
CA ASN A 34 16.84 -4.03 -21.08
C ASN A 34 17.84 -5.00 -20.42
N GLY A 35 18.73 -5.59 -21.24
CA GLY A 35 19.77 -6.52 -20.82
C GLY A 35 19.26 -7.93 -20.54
N PRO A 36 20.18 -8.86 -20.22
CA PRO A 36 19.89 -10.30 -20.12
C PRO A 36 18.95 -10.67 -18.97
N LEU A 37 18.83 -9.81 -17.95
CA LEU A 37 17.96 -10.07 -16.83
C LEU A 37 16.50 -9.64 -17.07
N ARG A 38 16.22 -8.94 -18.17
CA ARG A 38 14.89 -8.41 -18.51
C ARG A 38 14.55 -8.57 -19.99
N PRO A 39 14.68 -9.76 -20.55
CA PRO A 39 14.46 -10.02 -21.96
C PRO A 39 13.02 -9.69 -22.34
N GLY A 40 12.84 -8.79 -23.31
CA GLY A 40 11.53 -8.40 -23.84
C GLY A 40 10.60 -7.67 -22.85
N ILE A 41 11.02 -7.40 -21.61
CA ILE A 41 10.16 -6.83 -20.56
C ILE A 41 10.11 -5.30 -20.70
N VAL A 42 8.96 -4.77 -21.12
CA VAL A 42 8.70 -3.34 -21.32
C VAL A 42 8.08 -2.67 -20.09
N HIS A 43 7.36 -3.41 -19.28
CA HIS A 43 6.80 -2.97 -18.00
C HIS A 43 6.71 -4.14 -17.00
N ARG A 44 6.29 -3.87 -15.77
CA ARG A 44 6.25 -4.90 -14.73
C ARG A 44 4.96 -4.83 -13.90
N LEU A 45 4.64 -5.97 -13.28
CA LEU A 45 3.67 -6.11 -12.20
C LEU A 45 4.41 -6.52 -10.91
N ASP A 46 3.82 -6.24 -9.76
CA ASP A 46 4.32 -6.71 -8.47
C ASP A 46 4.23 -8.25 -8.39
N LYS A 47 4.95 -8.89 -7.47
CA LYS A 47 4.98 -10.34 -7.29
C LYS A 47 3.56 -10.91 -7.22
N ASP A 48 2.74 -10.35 -6.33
CA ASP A 48 1.40 -10.84 -6.01
C ASP A 48 0.28 -10.12 -6.79
N THR A 49 0.63 -9.34 -7.80
CA THR A 49 -0.32 -8.74 -8.74
C THR A 49 -0.34 -9.57 -10.02
N PRO A 50 -1.41 -10.33 -10.28
CA PRO A 50 -1.59 -11.07 -11.53
C PRO A 50 -2.06 -10.17 -12.66
N GLY A 51 -2.16 -10.75 -13.87
CA GLY A 51 -2.82 -10.11 -15.00
C GLY A 51 -1.96 -9.94 -16.24
N LEU A 52 -2.46 -9.11 -17.15
CA LEU A 52 -1.90 -8.90 -18.48
C LEU A 52 -0.58 -8.15 -18.46
N MET A 53 0.36 -8.62 -19.25
CA MET A 53 1.65 -7.97 -19.50
C MET A 53 2.02 -8.09 -20.97
N LEU A 54 2.69 -7.06 -21.52
CA LEU A 54 3.30 -7.07 -22.84
C LEU A 54 4.77 -7.49 -22.77
N VAL A 55 5.16 -8.31 -23.72
CA VAL A 55 6.53 -8.77 -23.91
C VAL A 55 6.94 -8.51 -25.37
N ALA A 56 8.06 -7.83 -25.57
CA ALA A 56 8.57 -7.50 -26.88
C ALA A 56 9.47 -8.64 -27.42
N LYS A 57 9.12 -9.21 -28.56
CA LYS A 57 9.88 -10.28 -29.21
C LYS A 57 11.10 -9.80 -29.99
N ASN A 58 11.24 -8.50 -30.22
CA ASN A 58 12.40 -7.90 -30.86
C ASN A 58 12.58 -6.44 -30.40
N ASP A 59 13.72 -5.86 -30.71
CA ASP A 59 14.10 -4.52 -30.29
C ASP A 59 13.26 -3.40 -30.90
N GLN A 60 12.76 -3.59 -32.14
CA GLN A 60 11.88 -2.62 -32.79
C GLN A 60 10.54 -2.54 -32.04
N ALA A 61 9.93 -3.67 -31.75
CA ALA A 61 8.69 -3.74 -30.96
C ALA A 61 8.91 -3.16 -29.56
N HIS A 62 10.06 -3.44 -28.94
CA HIS A 62 10.38 -2.89 -27.62
C HIS A 62 10.43 -1.36 -27.61
N ARG A 63 11.16 -0.76 -28.55
CA ARG A 63 11.25 0.72 -28.67
C ARG A 63 9.87 1.35 -28.91
N HIS A 64 9.08 0.73 -29.77
CA HIS A 64 7.74 1.20 -30.09
C HIS A 64 6.81 1.17 -28.87
N LEU A 65 6.77 0.04 -28.14
CA LEU A 65 5.96 -0.11 -26.92
C LEU A 65 6.48 0.79 -25.79
N ALA A 66 7.80 0.95 -25.65
CA ALA A 66 8.39 1.86 -24.66
C ALA A 66 7.99 3.32 -24.93
N LYS A 67 7.97 3.75 -26.20
CA LYS A 67 7.51 5.08 -26.60
C LYS A 67 6.04 5.30 -26.27
N GLN A 68 5.18 4.29 -26.46
CA GLN A 68 3.76 4.36 -26.08
C GLN A 68 3.58 4.46 -24.55
N LEU A 69 4.42 3.77 -23.75
CA LEU A 69 4.42 3.92 -22.28
C LEU A 69 4.86 5.31 -21.85
N GLU A 70 5.85 5.88 -22.52
CA GLU A 70 6.38 7.22 -22.25
C GLU A 70 5.36 8.31 -22.61
N SER A 71 4.67 8.17 -23.75
CA SER A 71 3.62 9.09 -24.20
C SER A 71 2.24 8.82 -23.57
N HIS A 72 2.14 7.85 -22.67
CA HIS A 72 0.90 7.42 -22.00
C HIS A 72 -0.21 6.95 -22.97
N SER A 73 0.12 6.60 -24.20
CA SER A 73 -0.83 6.08 -25.18
C SER A 73 -1.10 4.59 -25.02
N LEU A 74 -0.23 3.86 -24.33
CA LEU A 74 -0.46 2.47 -23.93
C LEU A 74 -1.26 2.46 -22.62
N ALA A 75 -2.53 2.09 -22.68
CA ALA A 75 -3.41 2.05 -21.52
C ALA A 75 -3.30 0.72 -20.77
N ARG A 76 -3.22 0.79 -19.44
CA ARG A 76 -3.20 -0.35 -18.54
C ARG A 76 -4.28 -0.14 -17.49
N THR A 77 -5.27 -1.02 -17.49
CA THR A 77 -6.39 -0.96 -16.57
C THR A 77 -6.29 -2.08 -15.55
N TYR A 78 -6.53 -1.73 -14.31
CA TYR A 78 -6.49 -2.63 -13.18
C TYR A 78 -7.83 -2.62 -12.46
N ARG A 79 -8.19 -3.74 -11.84
CA ARG A 79 -9.27 -3.78 -10.84
C ARG A 79 -8.66 -4.05 -9.48
N ALA A 80 -9.17 -3.36 -8.47
CA ALA A 80 -8.79 -3.61 -7.08
C ALA A 80 -10.02 -3.51 -6.18
N LEU A 81 -10.13 -4.44 -5.23
CA LEU A 81 -10.99 -4.24 -4.08
C LEU A 81 -10.21 -3.39 -3.06
N VAL A 82 -10.83 -2.35 -2.54
CA VAL A 82 -10.23 -1.45 -1.54
C VAL A 82 -11.11 -1.39 -0.29
N TRP A 83 -10.52 -1.07 0.86
CA TRP A 83 -11.26 -0.80 2.08
C TRP A 83 -11.95 0.55 2.03
N GLY A 84 -13.17 0.60 2.56
CA GLY A 84 -13.99 1.79 2.59
C GLY A 84 -14.50 2.22 1.22
N ASN A 85 -15.14 3.37 1.18
CA ASN A 85 -15.66 3.97 -0.02
C ASN A 85 -14.82 5.23 -0.34
N PRO A 86 -14.39 5.45 -1.60
CA PRO A 86 -13.72 6.68 -1.97
C PRO A 86 -14.69 7.87 -1.83
N ARG A 87 -14.17 9.08 -1.67
CA ARG A 87 -14.98 10.31 -1.53
C ARG A 87 -15.75 10.65 -2.79
N ASP A 88 -15.22 10.26 -3.95
CA ASP A 88 -15.79 10.52 -5.27
C ASP A 88 -15.90 9.22 -6.06
N TRP A 89 -16.85 9.18 -7.01
CA TRP A 89 -17.04 8.04 -7.91
C TRP A 89 -15.85 7.80 -8.83
N GLU A 90 -15.17 8.87 -9.22
CA GLU A 90 -14.00 8.85 -10.07
C GLU A 90 -13.11 10.04 -9.74
N GLY A 91 -11.83 9.89 -9.98
CA GLY A 91 -10.87 10.95 -9.71
C GLY A 91 -9.46 10.63 -10.18
N THR A 92 -8.56 11.56 -9.88
CA THR A 92 -7.15 11.44 -10.23
C THR A 92 -6.30 11.66 -9.00
N ILE A 93 -5.44 10.69 -8.68
CA ILE A 93 -4.43 10.81 -7.65
C ILE A 93 -3.13 11.23 -8.34
N ASP A 94 -2.73 12.49 -8.17
CA ASP A 94 -1.48 13.06 -8.69
C ASP A 94 -0.55 13.30 -7.50
N ALA A 95 0.23 12.30 -7.14
CA ALA A 95 1.09 12.34 -5.97
C ALA A 95 2.40 11.57 -6.22
N PRO A 96 3.58 12.21 -6.00
CA PRO A 96 4.87 11.61 -6.34
C PRO A 96 5.18 10.41 -5.43
N VAL A 97 5.61 9.30 -6.04
CA VAL A 97 5.93 8.04 -5.36
C VAL A 97 7.44 7.86 -5.27
N GLY A 98 7.93 7.63 -4.08
CA GLY A 98 9.33 7.36 -3.78
C GLY A 98 9.51 6.27 -2.73
N ARG A 99 10.76 5.95 -2.39
CA ARG A 99 11.06 4.95 -1.39
C ARG A 99 10.73 5.49 0.01
N ASP A 100 10.05 4.68 0.81
CA ASP A 100 9.76 5.02 2.19
C ASP A 100 11.06 5.16 3.00
N VAL A 101 11.18 6.25 3.75
CA VAL A 101 12.40 6.55 4.55
C VAL A 101 12.53 5.68 5.80
N ARG A 102 11.41 5.15 6.30
CA ARG A 102 11.34 4.31 7.51
C ARG A 102 11.43 2.83 7.19
N ASN A 103 10.91 2.41 6.02
CA ASN A 103 10.86 1.02 5.60
C ASN A 103 11.28 0.84 4.14
N ARG A 104 12.48 0.33 3.90
CA ARG A 104 13.05 0.16 2.54
C ARG A 104 12.28 -0.81 1.63
N LEU A 105 11.40 -1.65 2.19
CA LEU A 105 10.53 -2.55 1.41
C LEU A 105 9.29 -1.84 0.87
N LYS A 106 8.94 -0.68 1.43
CA LYS A 106 7.78 0.11 1.05
C LYS A 106 8.14 1.27 0.11
N GLN A 107 7.15 1.69 -0.65
CA GLN A 107 7.10 3.00 -1.31
C GLN A 107 6.13 3.89 -0.53
N ALA A 108 6.23 5.19 -0.71
CA ALA A 108 5.34 6.16 -0.08
C ALA A 108 5.14 7.37 -0.99
N VAL A 109 4.06 8.11 -0.78
CA VAL A 109 3.95 9.47 -1.34
C VAL A 109 4.97 10.35 -0.62
N THR A 110 5.89 10.96 -1.37
CA THR A 110 6.98 11.78 -0.81
C THR A 110 7.37 12.88 -1.77
N LYS A 111 7.70 14.08 -1.27
CA LYS A 111 8.13 15.23 -2.08
C LYS A 111 9.37 14.93 -2.97
N SER A 112 10.25 14.03 -2.54
CA SER A 112 11.42 13.57 -3.31
C SER A 112 11.12 12.40 -4.25
N GLY A 113 9.87 11.94 -4.32
CA GLY A 113 9.41 10.87 -5.18
C GLY A 113 9.41 11.28 -6.66
N LYS A 114 9.24 10.28 -7.52
CA LYS A 114 9.03 10.49 -8.95
C LYS A 114 7.55 10.75 -9.19
N GLN A 115 7.23 11.72 -10.05
CA GLN A 115 5.85 12.01 -10.45
C GLN A 115 5.12 10.72 -10.78
N ALA A 116 3.90 10.61 -10.25
CA ALA A 116 3.04 9.46 -10.43
C ALA A 116 1.58 9.90 -10.47
N ARG A 117 0.86 9.42 -11.49
CA ARG A 117 -0.55 9.77 -11.71
C ARG A 117 -1.37 8.52 -11.97
N THR A 118 -2.47 8.39 -11.23
CA THR A 118 -3.40 7.26 -11.26
C THR A 118 -4.83 7.77 -11.32
N HIS A 119 -5.58 7.39 -12.36
CA HIS A 119 -7.02 7.63 -12.41
C HIS A 119 -7.74 6.46 -11.76
N PHE A 120 -8.86 6.74 -11.12
CA PHE A 120 -9.72 5.69 -10.56
C PHE A 120 -11.19 5.97 -10.87
N LYS A 121 -11.97 4.90 -10.90
CA LYS A 121 -13.42 4.91 -11.01
C LYS A 121 -14.01 3.80 -10.17
N ALA A 122 -15.02 4.12 -9.36
CA ALA A 122 -15.74 3.13 -8.59
C ALA A 122 -16.70 2.35 -9.50
N LEU A 123 -16.68 1.03 -9.39
CA LEU A 123 -17.52 0.11 -10.13
C LEU A 123 -18.66 -0.46 -9.28
N GLU A 124 -18.33 -0.87 -8.04
CA GLU A 124 -19.28 -1.44 -7.10
C GLU A 124 -18.95 -0.99 -5.68
N PHE A 125 -19.98 -0.87 -4.86
CA PHE A 125 -19.88 -0.51 -3.46
C PHE A 125 -20.38 -1.64 -2.57
N PHE A 126 -19.65 -1.84 -1.48
CA PHE A 126 -20.00 -2.68 -0.35
C PHE A 126 -19.93 -1.81 0.91
N THR A 127 -20.65 -2.14 1.95
CA THR A 127 -20.75 -1.26 3.14
C THR A 127 -19.38 -0.82 3.70
N PHE A 128 -18.35 -1.66 3.60
CA PHE A 128 -17.01 -1.38 4.12
C PHE A 128 -15.88 -1.54 3.09
N ALA A 129 -16.21 -1.70 1.82
CA ALA A 129 -15.25 -1.89 0.74
C ALA A 129 -15.81 -1.38 -0.58
N SER A 130 -14.95 -1.17 -1.60
CA SER A 130 -15.36 -0.79 -2.95
C SER A 130 -14.50 -1.51 -3.99
N LEU A 131 -15.13 -1.91 -5.09
CA LEU A 131 -14.42 -2.34 -6.29
C LEU A 131 -14.10 -1.13 -7.14
N LEU A 132 -12.80 -0.85 -7.32
CA LEU A 132 -12.33 0.26 -8.15
C LEU A 132 -11.63 -0.25 -9.41
N GLU A 133 -11.83 0.48 -10.49
CA GLU A 133 -11.02 0.41 -11.69
C GLU A 133 -9.96 1.51 -11.64
N TYR A 134 -8.71 1.15 -11.93
CA TYR A 134 -7.59 2.08 -11.99
C TYR A 134 -6.98 2.12 -13.37
N GLN A 135 -6.65 3.31 -13.85
CA GLN A 135 -5.89 3.53 -15.08
C GLN A 135 -4.60 4.30 -14.77
N LEU A 136 -3.47 3.73 -15.22
CA LEU A 136 -2.15 4.29 -14.94
C LEU A 136 -1.62 5.13 -16.10
N GLU A 137 -1.29 6.41 -15.86
CA GLU A 137 -0.40 7.16 -16.74
C GLU A 137 1.06 6.74 -16.52
N THR A 138 1.48 6.69 -15.29
CA THR A 138 2.84 6.30 -14.88
C THR A 138 2.85 4.88 -14.29
N GLY A 139 4.04 4.27 -14.16
CA GLY A 139 4.20 2.91 -13.62
C GLY A 139 5.29 2.83 -12.55
N ARG A 140 5.12 3.53 -11.41
CA ARG A 140 6.06 3.44 -10.29
C ARG A 140 5.82 2.15 -9.50
N THR A 141 6.87 1.69 -8.82
CA THR A 141 6.77 0.49 -7.96
C THR A 141 5.66 0.68 -6.92
N HIS A 142 4.76 -0.29 -6.80
CA HIS A 142 3.60 -0.30 -5.89
C HIS A 142 2.64 0.89 -6.05
N GLN A 143 2.63 1.57 -7.20
CA GLN A 143 1.94 2.87 -7.37
C GLN A 143 0.47 2.83 -6.96
N ILE A 144 -0.35 1.90 -7.48
CA ILE A 144 -1.77 1.79 -7.11
C ILE A 144 -1.92 1.55 -5.61
N ARG A 145 -1.14 0.66 -5.04
CA ARG A 145 -1.18 0.31 -3.61
C ARG A 145 -0.87 1.50 -2.70
N VAL A 146 0.15 2.28 -3.07
CA VAL A 146 0.54 3.52 -2.37
C VAL A 146 -0.53 4.59 -2.53
N HIS A 147 -1.03 4.80 -3.74
CA HIS A 147 -2.06 5.80 -4.03
C HIS A 147 -3.40 5.45 -3.36
N SER A 148 -3.80 4.18 -3.36
CA SER A 148 -5.01 3.74 -2.66
C SER A 148 -4.89 3.99 -1.14
N ARG A 149 -3.74 3.65 -0.53
CA ARG A 149 -3.49 3.97 0.87
C ARG A 149 -3.49 5.49 1.13
N TYR A 150 -2.86 6.26 0.25
CA TYR A 150 -2.83 7.73 0.35
C TYR A 150 -4.21 8.37 0.27
N MET A 151 -5.11 7.80 -0.56
CA MET A 151 -6.52 8.20 -0.65
C MET A 151 -7.36 7.81 0.58
N GLY A 152 -6.79 7.03 1.52
CA GLY A 152 -7.52 6.48 2.69
C GLY A 152 -8.20 5.14 2.44
N ASN A 153 -8.12 4.60 1.22
CA ASN A 153 -8.76 3.36 0.79
C ASN A 153 -7.71 2.29 0.43
N PRO A 154 -6.95 1.73 1.38
CA PRO A 154 -5.91 0.75 1.08
C PRO A 154 -6.47 -0.49 0.37
N VAL A 155 -5.66 -1.12 -0.50
CA VAL A 155 -6.08 -2.31 -1.23
C VAL A 155 -6.37 -3.46 -0.26
N PHE A 156 -7.52 -4.09 -0.42
CA PHE A 156 -7.98 -5.20 0.41
C PHE A 156 -6.99 -6.37 0.37
N GLY A 157 -6.62 -6.90 1.52
CA GLY A 157 -5.66 -7.99 1.64
C GLY A 157 -4.19 -7.58 1.54
N ASP A 158 -3.85 -6.30 1.29
CA ASP A 158 -2.47 -5.85 1.15
C ASP A 158 -1.68 -5.95 2.47
N PRO A 159 -0.64 -6.81 2.56
CA PRO A 159 0.11 -6.98 3.79
C PRO A 159 1.09 -5.84 4.08
N LEU A 160 1.45 -5.03 3.07
CA LEU A 160 2.45 -3.95 3.22
C LEU A 160 1.81 -2.58 3.49
N TYR A 161 0.63 -2.32 2.93
CA TYR A 161 -0.01 -1.00 2.92
C TYR A 161 -1.32 -0.98 3.72
N GLU A 162 -1.32 -1.65 4.89
CA GLU A 162 -2.41 -1.61 5.88
C GLU A 162 -3.73 -2.22 5.39
N GLY A 163 -3.73 -2.94 4.28
CA GLY A 163 -4.92 -3.55 3.67
C GLY A 163 -5.41 -4.82 4.37
N ARG A 164 -4.92 -5.14 5.58
CA ARG A 164 -5.35 -6.29 6.37
C ARG A 164 -5.94 -5.86 7.73
N ASN A 165 -5.46 -6.43 8.81
CA ASN A 165 -6.02 -6.30 10.16
C ASN A 165 -6.21 -4.85 10.64
N ALA A 166 -5.38 -3.91 10.18
CA ALA A 166 -5.51 -2.50 10.52
C ALA A 166 -6.86 -1.90 10.09
N CYS A 167 -7.44 -2.40 8.99
CA CYS A 167 -8.74 -1.93 8.50
C CYS A 167 -9.93 -2.58 9.20
N LEU A 168 -9.78 -3.78 9.77
CA LEU A 168 -10.86 -4.46 10.49
C LEU A 168 -11.36 -3.67 11.71
N THR A 169 -10.48 -2.92 12.36
CA THR A 169 -10.85 -2.08 13.49
C THR A 169 -11.82 -0.95 13.12
N ARG A 170 -11.85 -0.56 11.86
CA ARG A 170 -12.70 0.51 11.30
C ARG A 170 -14.05 -0.03 10.82
N VAL A 171 -14.20 -1.36 10.72
CA VAL A 171 -15.47 -1.98 10.28
C VAL A 171 -16.45 -2.02 11.45
N PRO A 172 -17.72 -1.61 11.25
CA PRO A 172 -18.76 -1.71 12.28
C PRO A 172 -18.82 -3.11 12.90
N PRO A 173 -19.00 -3.23 14.23
CA PRO A 173 -18.95 -4.52 14.93
C PRO A 173 -19.84 -5.61 14.30
N LEU A 174 -21.04 -5.25 13.84
CA LEU A 174 -21.99 -6.17 13.20
C LEU A 174 -21.50 -6.75 11.86
N LEU A 175 -20.57 -6.08 11.19
CA LEU A 175 -20.05 -6.49 9.88
C LEU A 175 -18.64 -7.07 9.97
N ARG A 176 -18.03 -7.06 11.17
CA ARG A 176 -16.62 -7.45 11.35
C ARG A 176 -16.38 -8.90 10.98
N GLU A 177 -17.28 -9.82 11.35
CA GLU A 177 -17.18 -11.24 11.00
C GLU A 177 -17.20 -11.46 9.47
N ILE A 178 -18.04 -10.71 8.76
CA ILE A 178 -18.11 -10.75 7.29
C ILE A 178 -16.78 -10.23 6.69
N ALA A 179 -16.25 -9.13 7.22
CA ALA A 179 -15.00 -8.55 6.76
C ALA A 179 -13.80 -9.48 7.03
N GLU A 180 -13.73 -10.12 8.20
CA GLU A 180 -12.70 -11.10 8.55
C GLU A 180 -12.79 -12.34 7.66
N THR A 181 -13.98 -12.86 7.41
CA THR A 181 -14.19 -13.99 6.50
C THR A 181 -13.70 -13.66 5.10
N ALA A 182 -14.11 -12.52 4.54
CA ALA A 182 -13.63 -12.06 3.23
C ALA A 182 -12.09 -11.88 3.21
N LEU A 183 -11.51 -11.32 4.28
CA LEU A 183 -10.07 -11.12 4.39
C LEU A 183 -9.29 -12.45 4.47
N ASN A 184 -9.86 -13.48 5.06
CA ASN A 184 -9.25 -14.80 5.16
C ASN A 184 -9.33 -15.60 3.85
N MET A 185 -10.21 -15.20 2.90
CA MET A 185 -10.26 -15.78 1.55
C MET A 185 -9.07 -15.36 0.68
N THR A 186 -8.31 -14.34 1.06
CA THR A 186 -7.13 -13.89 0.31
C THR A 186 -5.88 -13.78 1.18
N SER A 187 -4.73 -14.10 0.59
CA SER A 187 -3.41 -14.02 1.26
C SER A 187 -2.62 -12.74 0.91
N SER A 188 -3.03 -12.00 -0.12
CA SER A 188 -2.35 -10.80 -0.62
C SER A 188 -3.34 -9.79 -1.19
N GLN A 189 -2.82 -8.68 -1.70
CA GLN A 189 -3.64 -7.61 -2.28
C GLN A 189 -4.55 -8.10 -3.41
N LEU A 190 -5.84 -7.81 -3.32
CA LEU A 190 -6.81 -8.00 -4.40
C LEU A 190 -6.66 -6.86 -5.42
N LEU A 191 -5.65 -7.01 -6.27
CA LEU A 191 -5.28 -6.08 -7.33
C LEU A 191 -4.84 -6.87 -8.55
N GLN A 192 -5.44 -6.63 -9.72
CA GLN A 192 -5.15 -7.34 -10.96
C GLN A 192 -5.11 -6.41 -12.17
N ALA A 193 -4.14 -6.62 -13.08
CA ALA A 193 -4.11 -5.98 -14.39
C ALA A 193 -5.08 -6.71 -15.33
N VAL A 194 -6.28 -6.15 -15.52
CA VAL A 194 -7.38 -6.81 -16.24
C VAL A 194 -7.45 -6.47 -17.70
N LYS A 195 -6.97 -5.27 -18.11
CA LYS A 195 -7.08 -4.82 -19.49
C LYS A 195 -5.81 -4.09 -19.94
N ILE A 196 -5.42 -4.29 -21.19
CA ILE A 196 -4.32 -3.59 -21.83
C ILE A 196 -4.70 -3.20 -23.24
N ARG A 197 -4.43 -1.94 -23.62
CA ARG A 197 -4.68 -1.40 -24.95
C ARG A 197 -3.43 -0.71 -25.47
N PHE A 198 -3.03 -1.01 -26.71
CA PHE A 198 -1.82 -0.48 -27.32
C PHE A 198 -1.91 -0.53 -28.85
N ILE A 199 -1.06 0.25 -29.52
CA ILE A 199 -0.88 0.15 -30.98
C ILE A 199 0.15 -0.93 -31.28
N HIS A 200 -0.21 -1.90 -32.12
CA HIS A 200 0.67 -3.02 -32.47
C HIS A 200 1.90 -2.53 -33.26
N PRO A 201 3.14 -2.84 -32.83
CA PRO A 201 4.38 -2.26 -33.38
C PRO A 201 4.64 -2.46 -34.86
N ARG A 202 4.03 -3.46 -35.51
CA ARG A 202 4.23 -3.76 -36.92
C ARG A 202 3.03 -3.38 -37.79
N THR A 203 1.81 -3.66 -37.30
CA THR A 203 0.59 -3.46 -38.10
C THR A 203 -0.04 -2.10 -37.87
N GLU A 204 0.43 -1.36 -36.88
CA GLU A 204 -0.10 -0.04 -36.41
C GLU A 204 -1.59 -0.07 -36.08
N GLN A 205 -2.17 -1.26 -35.91
CA GLN A 205 -3.56 -1.42 -35.48
C GLN A 205 -3.65 -1.32 -33.96
N GLU A 206 -4.74 -0.74 -33.50
CA GLU A 206 -5.08 -0.76 -32.08
C GLU A 206 -5.45 -2.18 -31.66
N MET A 207 -4.83 -2.63 -30.57
CA MET A 207 -5.07 -3.94 -29.97
C MET A 207 -5.54 -3.75 -28.54
N GLU A 208 -6.60 -4.46 -28.18
CA GLU A 208 -7.12 -4.48 -26.82
C GLU A 208 -7.27 -5.93 -26.36
N PHE A 209 -6.84 -6.20 -25.13
CA PHE A 209 -7.01 -7.50 -24.47
C PHE A 209 -7.61 -7.26 -23.09
N GLU A 210 -8.60 -8.06 -22.73
CA GLU A 210 -9.23 -8.05 -21.42
C GLU A 210 -9.39 -9.47 -20.90
N ILE A 211 -9.19 -9.64 -19.59
CA ILE A 211 -9.39 -10.91 -18.89
C ILE A 211 -10.28 -10.70 -17.68
N PRO A 212 -11.05 -11.71 -17.26
CA PRO A 212 -11.77 -11.67 -15.98
C PRO A 212 -10.78 -11.58 -14.82
N VAL A 213 -11.28 -11.19 -13.64
CA VAL A 213 -10.51 -11.30 -12.40
C VAL A 213 -10.27 -12.76 -12.07
N GLU A 214 -9.13 -13.05 -11.40
CA GLU A 214 -8.81 -14.41 -10.96
C GLU A 214 -9.86 -14.95 -9.99
N GLU A 215 -9.98 -16.26 -9.90
CA GLU A 215 -11.00 -16.96 -9.13
C GLU A 215 -11.05 -16.53 -7.66
N GLU A 216 -9.90 -16.42 -6.99
CA GLU A 216 -9.82 -15.92 -5.60
C GLU A 216 -10.46 -14.54 -5.45
N PHE A 217 -10.20 -13.65 -6.40
CA PHE A 217 -10.76 -12.29 -6.39
C PHE A 217 -12.27 -12.32 -6.66
N ALA A 218 -12.71 -13.12 -7.64
CA ALA A 218 -14.13 -13.27 -7.97
C ALA A 218 -14.94 -13.83 -6.80
N GLN A 219 -14.42 -14.85 -6.11
CA GLN A 219 -15.05 -15.44 -4.93
C GLN A 219 -15.24 -14.43 -3.78
N VAL A 220 -14.24 -13.56 -3.54
CA VAL A 220 -14.37 -12.50 -2.53
C VAL A 220 -15.46 -11.50 -2.94
N LEU A 221 -15.50 -11.08 -4.20
CA LEU A 221 -16.55 -10.17 -4.70
C LEU A 221 -17.94 -10.78 -4.59
N GLU A 222 -18.10 -12.04 -4.97
CA GLU A 222 -19.36 -12.77 -4.86
C GLU A 222 -19.82 -12.88 -3.39
N TYR A 223 -18.91 -13.23 -2.49
CA TYR A 223 -19.18 -13.28 -1.07
C TYR A 223 -19.67 -11.93 -0.53
N LEU A 224 -18.96 -10.84 -0.83
CA LEU A 224 -19.34 -9.50 -0.40
C LEU A 224 -20.66 -9.05 -1.04
N SER A 225 -20.89 -9.34 -2.32
CA SER A 225 -22.14 -9.04 -3.01
C SER A 225 -23.34 -9.72 -2.36
N SER A 226 -23.15 -10.94 -1.88
CA SER A 226 -24.22 -11.71 -1.22
C SER A 226 -24.54 -11.24 0.22
N LYS A 227 -23.60 -10.52 0.86
CA LYS A 227 -23.71 -10.16 2.29
C LYS A 227 -23.90 -8.66 2.53
N VAL A 228 -23.19 -7.82 1.78
CA VAL A 228 -23.02 -6.41 2.13
C VAL A 228 -23.02 -5.49 0.90
N LYS A 229 -23.56 -5.93 -0.24
CA LYS A 229 -23.70 -5.05 -1.40
C LYS A 229 -24.55 -3.86 -1.01
N SER A 230 -24.05 -2.67 -1.29
CA SER A 230 -24.75 -1.41 -1.02
C SER A 230 -24.97 -0.65 -2.31
N ASP A 231 -25.97 0.23 -2.32
CA ASP A 231 -26.07 1.27 -3.33
C ASP A 231 -24.88 2.22 -3.20
N ALA A 232 -24.67 3.00 -4.24
CA ALA A 232 -23.65 4.02 -4.20
C ALA A 232 -23.83 4.93 -2.98
N PRO A 233 -22.74 5.24 -2.27
CA PRO A 233 -22.81 6.15 -1.13
C PRO A 233 -23.44 7.50 -1.56
N ASP A 234 -24.24 8.07 -0.67
CA ASP A 234 -24.63 9.46 -0.79
C ASP A 234 -23.39 10.33 -0.54
N PHE A 235 -22.86 10.95 -1.60
CA PHE A 235 -21.72 11.88 -1.53
C PHE A 235 -22.16 13.30 -1.12
N SER A 236 -23.37 13.48 -0.55
CA SER A 236 -23.75 14.75 0.02
C SER A 236 -22.80 15.17 1.15
N MET A 237 -22.60 16.49 1.30
CA MET A 237 -21.77 17.03 2.39
C MET A 237 -22.27 16.62 3.77
N GLU A 238 -23.56 16.33 3.92
CA GLU A 238 -24.18 15.89 5.17
C GLU A 238 -23.79 14.46 5.54
N ALA A 239 -23.81 13.53 4.56
CA ALA A 239 -23.32 12.17 4.74
C ALA A 239 -21.80 12.14 5.00
N PHE A 240 -21.05 13.06 4.38
CA PHE A 240 -19.62 13.22 4.59
C PHE A 240 -19.30 13.67 6.03
N HIS A 241 -19.97 14.67 6.57
CA HIS A 241 -19.75 15.13 7.95
C HIS A 241 -20.16 14.08 9.00
N ALA A 242 -21.19 13.29 8.74
CA ALA A 242 -21.56 12.17 9.60
C ALA A 242 -20.48 11.09 9.63
N PHE A 243 -19.86 10.80 8.46
CA PHE A 243 -18.77 9.83 8.34
C PHE A 243 -17.45 10.33 8.96
N GLU A 244 -17.09 11.63 8.78
CA GLU A 244 -15.91 12.24 9.45
C GLU A 244 -16.05 12.27 10.97
N ALA A 245 -17.25 12.47 11.49
CA ALA A 245 -17.49 12.47 12.93
C ALA A 245 -17.24 11.08 13.56
N ASP A 246 -17.51 10.00 12.81
CA ASP A 246 -17.30 8.61 13.24
C ASP A 246 -15.85 8.12 12.99
N MET A 247 -15.11 8.81 12.10
CA MET A 247 -13.74 8.47 11.68
C MET A 247 -12.69 9.45 12.19
N ARG A 248 -12.81 9.96 13.42
CA ARG A 248 -11.70 10.71 14.02
C ARG A 248 -10.50 9.80 14.20
N PHE A 249 -9.51 9.99 13.33
CA PHE A 249 -8.19 9.39 13.47
C PHE A 249 -7.55 9.90 14.75
N GLU A 250 -7.26 9.03 15.70
CA GLU A 250 -6.53 9.37 16.93
C GLU A 250 -5.04 9.69 16.71
N ASP A 251 -4.59 9.78 15.46
CA ASP A 251 -3.18 10.05 15.14
C ASP A 251 -3.03 11.02 13.97
N GLU A 252 -3.13 12.32 14.26
CA GLU A 252 -2.89 13.42 13.31
C GLU A 252 -1.41 13.54 12.86
N SER A 253 -0.52 12.66 13.31
CA SER A 253 0.92 12.77 13.05
C SER A 253 1.36 12.30 11.66
N ASP A 254 0.49 11.66 10.87
CA ASP A 254 0.83 11.10 9.56
C ASP A 254 0.25 11.86 8.36
N PHE A 255 -0.59 12.88 8.58
CA PHE A 255 -1.05 13.76 7.51
C PHE A 255 -0.16 14.99 7.42
N TYR A 256 0.62 15.07 6.36
CA TYR A 256 1.30 16.31 5.99
C TYR A 256 0.27 17.24 5.34
N GLU A 257 -0.14 18.29 6.05
CA GLU A 257 -0.80 19.45 5.47
C GLU A 257 0.09 20.03 4.37
N ILE A 258 -0.44 20.12 3.16
CA ILE A 258 0.17 20.91 2.09
C ILE A 258 -0.41 22.32 2.26
N GLU A 259 0.22 23.13 3.12
CA GLU A 259 0.00 24.57 3.05
C GLU A 259 0.65 25.10 1.76
N GLU A 260 -0.16 25.73 0.92
CA GLU A 260 0.30 26.62 -0.13
C GLU A 260 0.83 27.88 0.60
N ASP A 261 2.17 28.01 0.69
CA ASP A 261 2.86 29.27 0.51
C ASP A 261 4.34 29.17 0.89
N GLU A 262 5.16 29.82 0.03
CA GLU A 262 6.55 30.25 0.18
C GLU A 262 7.67 29.19 0.30
N TYR A 263 8.35 29.06 -0.82
CA TYR A 263 9.58 28.31 -1.01
C TYR A 263 10.75 29.00 -0.29
N GLU A 264 10.98 28.67 0.97
CA GLU A 264 12.29 28.87 1.59
C GLU A 264 13.01 27.52 1.75
N ALA A 265 14.28 27.51 1.29
CA ALA A 265 15.13 26.32 1.31
C ALA A 265 15.31 25.78 2.75
N PRO A 266 15.27 24.45 2.98
CA PRO A 266 15.28 23.88 4.32
C PRO A 266 16.64 24.11 4.99
N VAL A 267 16.64 24.85 6.09
CA VAL A 267 17.73 24.88 7.06
C VAL A 267 17.94 23.45 7.58
N ARG A 268 19.15 22.92 7.41
CA ARG A 268 19.58 21.62 7.94
C ARG A 268 19.34 21.58 9.45
N LYS A 269 18.30 20.86 9.89
CA LYS A 269 18.16 20.48 11.33
C LYS A 269 19.33 19.57 11.67
N GLU A 270 20.13 19.98 12.63
CA GLU A 270 21.26 19.20 13.15
C GLU A 270 20.79 17.82 13.61
N ARG A 271 21.51 16.79 13.17
CA ARG A 271 21.23 15.41 13.57
C ARG A 271 21.61 15.24 15.03
N MET A 272 20.63 14.95 15.87
CA MET A 272 20.86 14.59 17.27
C MET A 272 21.99 13.58 17.41
N THR A 273 22.93 13.84 18.31
CA THR A 273 24.05 12.95 18.63
C THR A 273 23.56 11.64 19.27
N ARG A 274 24.41 10.61 19.28
CA ARG A 274 24.10 9.32 19.94
C ARG A 274 23.79 9.52 21.41
N ALA A 275 24.45 10.47 22.08
CA ALA A 275 24.24 10.80 23.50
C ALA A 275 22.87 11.41 23.75
N GLU A 276 22.43 12.36 22.93
CA GLU A 276 21.10 13.00 23.03
C GLU A 276 19.95 12.01 22.80
N ARG A 277 20.12 11.07 21.83
CA ARG A 277 19.13 9.99 21.60
C ARG A 277 19.03 9.05 22.80
N LEU A 278 20.18 8.77 23.45
CA LEU A 278 20.23 7.90 24.64
C LEU A 278 19.57 8.60 25.84
N ALA A 279 19.82 9.90 26.04
CA ALA A 279 19.22 10.72 27.07
C ALA A 279 17.69 10.77 26.91
N LYS A 280 17.19 11.04 25.70
CA LYS A 280 15.76 11.07 25.41
C LYS A 280 15.07 9.70 25.56
N LYS A 281 15.81 8.60 25.30
CA LYS A 281 15.33 7.24 25.54
C LYS A 281 15.22 6.93 27.04
N LYS A 282 16.20 7.39 27.86
CA LYS A 282 16.18 7.23 29.32
C LYS A 282 15.02 8.03 29.95
N GLU A 283 14.81 9.26 29.49
CA GLU A 283 13.72 10.12 29.96
C GLU A 283 12.33 9.51 29.68
N ARG A 284 12.12 8.98 28.46
CA ARG A 284 10.88 8.27 28.10
C ARG A 284 10.66 7.02 28.95
N LEU A 285 11.75 6.29 29.28
CA LEU A 285 11.66 5.09 30.11
C LEU A 285 11.30 5.43 31.56
N ALA A 286 11.88 6.52 32.11
CA ALA A 286 11.55 7.03 33.43
C ALA A 286 10.09 7.45 33.56
N LYS A 287 9.60 8.23 32.58
CA LYS A 287 8.20 8.67 32.53
C LYS A 287 7.20 7.51 32.40
N LYS A 288 7.58 6.45 31.66
CA LYS A 288 6.75 5.26 31.54
C LYS A 288 6.67 4.46 32.85
N LYS A 289 7.77 4.40 33.62
CA LYS A 289 7.81 3.76 34.96
C LYS A 289 6.98 4.53 35.98
N GLU A 290 6.99 5.86 35.91
CA GLU A 290 6.22 6.74 36.80
C GLU A 290 4.70 6.54 36.57
N ILE A 291 4.26 6.52 35.30
CA ILE A 291 2.86 6.27 34.93
C ILE A 291 2.40 4.88 35.41
N GLU A 292 3.27 3.87 35.28
CA GLU A 292 2.95 2.50 35.70
C GLU A 292 2.85 2.40 37.24
N LEU A 293 3.69 3.13 37.97
CA LEU A 293 3.64 3.20 39.41
C LEU A 293 2.36 3.90 39.89
N GLU A 294 1.99 5.03 39.29
CA GLU A 294 0.73 5.72 39.60
C GLU A 294 -0.50 4.84 39.33
N ARG A 295 -0.48 4.10 38.24
CA ARG A 295 -1.56 3.15 37.92
C ARG A 295 -1.69 2.08 39.02
N LYS A 296 -0.58 1.51 39.47
CA LYS A 296 -0.58 0.52 40.56
C LYS A 296 -1.04 1.07 41.87
N LYS A 297 -0.67 2.31 42.21
CA LYS A 297 -1.15 2.99 43.41
C LYS A 297 -2.67 3.18 43.38
N ARG A 298 -3.25 3.61 42.26
CA ARG A 298 -4.71 3.73 42.06
C ARG A 298 -5.43 2.37 42.14
N GLU A 299 -4.81 1.30 41.68
CA GLU A 299 -5.38 -0.04 41.79
C GLU A 299 -5.33 -0.57 43.22
N ALA A 300 -4.27 -0.26 44.00
CA ALA A 300 -4.20 -0.58 45.43
C ALA A 300 -5.24 0.17 46.24
N GLU A 301 -5.43 1.47 46.00
CA GLU A 301 -6.47 2.28 46.62
C GLU A 301 -7.89 1.68 46.37
N LYS A 302 -8.17 1.24 45.16
CA LYS A 302 -9.46 0.57 44.83
C LYS A 302 -9.67 -0.75 45.54
N ARG A 303 -8.60 -1.43 46.00
CA ARG A 303 -8.64 -2.67 46.79
C ARG A 303 -8.64 -2.44 48.30
N GLY A 304 -8.58 -1.16 48.77
CA GLY A 304 -8.47 -0.82 50.18
C GLY A 304 -7.09 -1.12 50.76
N GLU A 305 -6.05 -1.25 49.95
CA GLU A 305 -4.68 -1.49 50.33
C GLU A 305 -3.94 -0.13 50.44
N ASN A 306 -2.90 -0.05 51.30
CA ASN A 306 -2.13 1.20 51.46
C ASN A 306 -1.33 1.46 50.16
N PRO A 307 -1.59 2.57 49.42
CA PRO A 307 -0.92 2.89 48.15
C PRO A 307 0.59 3.14 48.30
N ASP A 308 1.09 3.47 49.49
CA ASP A 308 2.53 3.69 49.73
C ASP A 308 3.31 2.39 49.93
N SER A 309 2.64 1.25 50.06
CA SER A 309 3.29 -0.08 50.08
C SER A 309 3.66 -0.62 48.71
N VAL A 310 3.25 0.05 47.61
CA VAL A 310 3.54 -0.38 46.23
C VAL A 310 4.95 0.08 45.85
N VAL A 311 5.88 -0.85 45.85
CA VAL A 311 7.27 -0.61 45.39
C VAL A 311 7.37 -0.93 43.89
N ALA A 312 8.09 -0.07 43.16
CA ALA A 312 8.36 -0.31 41.73
C ALA A 312 9.14 -1.62 41.52
N PRO A 313 8.77 -2.50 40.61
CA PRO A 313 9.50 -3.73 40.34
C PRO A 313 10.89 -3.41 39.80
N GLY A 314 11.95 -3.87 40.47
CA GLY A 314 13.32 -3.94 39.99
C GLY A 314 14.24 -2.80 40.40
N TYR A 315 14.39 -2.54 41.68
CA TYR A 315 15.59 -1.88 42.19
C TYR A 315 16.18 -2.71 43.35
N GLU A 316 17.04 -3.63 43.02
CA GLU A 316 18.08 -4.11 43.96
C GLU A 316 19.29 -3.16 43.79
N PRO A 317 19.72 -2.43 44.82
CA PRO A 317 20.96 -1.70 44.77
C PRO A 317 22.14 -2.71 44.94
N THR A 318 22.70 -3.19 43.82
CA THR A 318 24.04 -3.77 43.84
C THR A 318 25.03 -2.65 44.10
N ILE A 319 25.42 -2.50 45.34
CA ILE A 319 26.61 -1.76 45.74
C ILE A 319 27.80 -2.58 45.28
N ASP A 320 28.49 -2.09 44.26
CA ASP A 320 29.81 -2.63 43.86
C ASP A 320 30.86 -2.18 44.92
N PRO A 321 31.49 -3.10 45.66
CA PRO A 321 32.41 -2.74 46.74
C PRO A 321 33.79 -2.29 46.25
N ASN A 322 34.05 -2.10 44.94
CA ASN A 322 35.38 -1.81 44.40
C ASN A 322 35.49 -0.46 43.66
N LEU A 323 34.76 0.56 44.07
CA LEU A 323 34.99 1.95 43.61
C LEU A 323 35.28 2.81 44.84
N VAL A 324 36.53 2.73 45.33
CA VAL A 324 37.21 3.79 46.09
C VAL A 324 38.37 4.27 45.22
#